data_7b7b48d8da5b25155bb95eeb79a38d49
#
_entry.id   7b7b48d8da5b25155bb95eeb79a38d49
#
_cell.length_a   1.000
_cell.length_b   1.000
_cell.length_c   1.000
_cell.angle_alpha   90.00
_cell.angle_beta   90.00
_cell.angle_gamma   90.00
#
_symmetry.space_group_name_H-M   'P 1'
#
loop_
_entity.id
_entity.type
_entity.pdbx_description
1 polymer ?
#
loop_
_entity_poly.entity_id
_entity_poly.type
_entity_poly.pdbx_seq_one_letter_code
_entity_poly.pdbx_strand_id
1 'polypeptide(L)' 'MWTENLQQQTKEHFKQYPLGPMKHFTGKKYGVCICEDGKYTIANRSNDEVYEYETMEALLEDGWAID' A
#
# COMPACT_ATOMS: atom_id res chain seq x y z
N MET A 1 13.23 3.52 -1.93
CA MET A 1 11.90 4.15 -1.99
C MET A 1 11.41 4.19 -3.43
N TRP A 2 10.12 4.07 -3.63
CA TRP A 2 9.54 4.10 -4.97
C TRP A 2 9.66 5.47 -5.60
N THR A 3 9.60 5.52 -6.94
CA THR A 3 9.65 6.78 -7.67
C THR A 3 8.43 7.64 -7.34
N GLU A 4 8.56 8.94 -7.57
CA GLU A 4 7.45 9.86 -7.35
C GLU A 4 6.24 9.50 -8.23
N ASN A 5 6.51 9.06 -9.46
CA ASN A 5 5.45 8.68 -10.38
C ASN A 5 4.64 7.50 -9.82
N LEU A 6 5.29 6.47 -9.31
CA LEU A 6 4.60 5.32 -8.74
C LEU A 6 3.88 5.69 -7.44
N GLN A 7 4.49 6.55 -6.64
CA GLN A 7 3.83 7.06 -5.44
C GLN A 7 2.55 7.80 -5.79
N GLN A 8 2.58 8.61 -6.84
CA GLN A 8 1.41 9.33 -7.31
C GLN A 8 0.34 8.38 -7.84
N GLN A 9 0.74 7.35 -8.58
CA GLN A 9 -0.19 6.33 -9.07
C GLN A 9 -0.88 5.62 -7.92
N THR A 10 -0.14 5.35 -6.84
CA THR A 10 -0.71 4.73 -5.64
C THR A 10 -1.78 5.62 -5.02
N LYS A 11 -1.49 6.90 -4.88
CA LYS A 11 -2.45 7.87 -4.35
C LYS A 11 -3.70 7.94 -5.22
N GLU A 12 -3.53 7.99 -6.53
CA GLU A 12 -4.64 8.07 -7.46
C GLU A 12 -5.53 6.82 -7.40
N HIS A 13 -4.90 5.65 -7.29
CA HIS A 13 -5.65 4.41 -7.19
C HIS A 13 -6.61 4.43 -6.00
N PHE A 14 -6.13 4.84 -4.83
CA PHE A 14 -6.95 4.80 -3.62
C PHE A 14 -7.92 5.97 -3.50
N LYS A 15 -7.90 6.91 -4.42
CA LYS A 15 -8.96 7.91 -4.54
C LYS A 15 -10.19 7.32 -5.23
N GLN A 16 -10.00 6.28 -6.05
CA GLN A 16 -11.06 5.69 -6.85
C GLN A 16 -11.54 4.35 -6.32
N TYR A 17 -10.65 3.59 -5.70
CA TYR A 17 -10.95 2.23 -5.26
C TYR A 17 -10.57 2.03 -3.80
N PRO A 18 -11.39 1.29 -3.01
CA PRO A 18 -11.09 1.07 -1.60
C PRO A 18 -10.09 -0.05 -1.35
N LEU A 19 -9.66 -0.76 -2.41
CA LEU A 19 -8.68 -1.82 -2.26
C LEU A 19 -7.82 -1.94 -3.50
N GLY A 20 -6.66 -2.56 -3.34
CA GLY A 20 -5.76 -2.78 -4.46
C GLY A 20 -4.57 -3.63 -4.07
N PRO A 21 -3.94 -4.25 -5.09
CA PRO A 21 -2.73 -5.04 -4.85
C PRO A 21 -1.54 -4.14 -4.56
N MET A 22 -0.67 -4.59 -3.67
CA MET A 22 0.49 -3.81 -3.24
C MET A 22 1.77 -4.61 -3.36
N LYS A 23 2.86 -3.89 -3.58
CA LYS A 23 4.20 -4.46 -3.58
C LYS A 23 5.09 -3.64 -2.66
N HIS A 24 6.06 -4.30 -2.02
CA HIS A 24 6.98 -3.63 -1.13
C HIS A 24 8.30 -3.37 -1.83
N PHE A 25 8.95 -2.27 -1.46
CA PHE A 25 10.21 -1.84 -2.05
C PHE A 25 11.32 -2.90 -1.97
N THR A 26 11.29 -3.73 -0.93
CA THR A 26 12.27 -4.81 -0.80
C THR A 26 12.15 -5.87 -1.88
N GLY A 27 11.01 -5.92 -2.59
CA GLY A 27 10.75 -6.94 -3.58
C GLY A 27 10.38 -8.30 -3.02
N LYS A 28 10.26 -8.41 -1.70
CA LYS A 28 9.99 -9.69 -1.02
C LYS A 28 8.61 -9.78 -0.40
N LYS A 29 7.87 -8.69 -0.39
CA LYS A 29 6.55 -8.66 0.22
C LYS A 29 5.52 -8.19 -0.78
N TYR A 30 4.40 -8.89 -0.81
CA TYR A 30 3.26 -8.54 -1.64
C TYR A 30 2.02 -8.66 -0.77
N GLY A 31 1.06 -7.77 -0.99
CA GLY A 31 -0.14 -7.80 -0.20
C GLY A 31 -1.32 -7.17 -0.90
N VAL A 32 -2.44 -7.12 -0.19
CA VAL A 32 -3.63 -6.42 -0.64
C VAL A 32 -3.94 -5.34 0.39
N CYS A 33 -4.10 -4.12 -0.09
CA CYS A 33 -4.43 -3.00 0.76
C CYS A 33 -5.92 -2.72 0.72
N ILE A 34 -6.50 -2.53 1.89
CA ILE A 34 -7.89 -2.13 2.04
C ILE A 34 -7.90 -0.77 2.72
N CYS A 35 -8.57 0.20 2.09
CA CYS A 35 -8.74 1.52 2.67
C CYS A 35 -10.13 1.59 3.29
N GLU A 36 -10.20 1.82 4.60
CA GLU A 36 -11.45 1.87 5.33
C GLU A 36 -11.36 2.94 6.42
N ASP A 37 -12.32 3.85 6.44
CA ASP A 37 -12.38 4.95 7.41
C ASP A 37 -11.09 5.76 7.50
N GLY A 38 -10.44 5.98 6.35
CA GLY A 38 -9.21 6.75 6.29
C GLY A 38 -7.96 5.99 6.71
N LYS A 39 -8.10 4.71 7.04
CA LYS A 39 -6.97 3.86 7.40
C LYS A 39 -6.65 2.89 6.28
N TYR A 40 -5.38 2.54 6.18
CA TYR A 40 -4.90 1.61 5.16
C TYR A 40 -4.38 0.35 5.83
N THR A 41 -4.96 -0.78 5.51
CA THR A 41 -4.56 -2.08 6.06
C THR A 41 -4.03 -2.94 4.94
N ILE A 42 -2.81 -3.45 5.08
CA ILE A 42 -2.20 -4.32 4.08
C ILE A 42 -2.05 -5.71 4.67
N ALA A 43 -2.69 -6.69 4.03
CA ALA A 43 -2.55 -8.09 4.41
C ALA A 43 -1.51 -8.72 3.50
N ASN A 44 -0.46 -9.28 4.11
CA ASN A 44 0.62 -9.92 3.38
C ASN A 44 0.11 -11.22 2.75
N ARG A 45 0.42 -11.41 1.45
CA ARG A 45 -0.07 -12.58 0.71
C ARG A 45 0.70 -13.86 1.01
N SER A 46 1.91 -13.74 1.56
CA SER A 46 2.78 -14.89 1.83
C SER A 46 2.65 -15.44 3.24
N ASN A 47 2.09 -14.65 4.15
CA ASN A 47 1.91 -15.05 5.55
C ASN A 47 0.70 -14.29 6.10
N ASP A 48 0.43 -14.42 7.41
CA ASP A 48 -0.73 -13.80 8.01
C ASP A 48 -0.44 -12.44 8.63
N GLU A 49 0.68 -11.83 8.28
CA GLU A 49 1.02 -10.51 8.80
C GLU A 49 0.13 -9.43 8.21
N VAL A 50 -0.24 -8.48 9.06
CA VAL A 50 -1.08 -7.35 8.67
C VAL A 50 -0.35 -6.07 9.10
N TYR A 51 -0.31 -5.11 8.20
CA TYR A 51 0.32 -3.81 8.44
C TYR A 51 -0.74 -2.73 8.36
N GLU A 52 -0.77 -1.84 9.35
CA GLU A 52 -1.75 -0.75 9.39
C GLU A 52 -1.06 0.60 9.29
N TYR A 53 -1.63 1.50 8.50
CA TYR A 53 -1.12 2.85 8.32
C TYR A 53 -2.25 3.84 8.44
N GLU A 54 -2.03 4.92 9.16
CA GLU A 54 -3.06 5.94 9.36
C GLU A 54 -3.12 6.94 8.22
N THR A 55 -2.06 7.02 7.41
CA THR A 55 -2.01 7.95 6.29
C THR A 55 -1.37 7.28 5.08
N MET A 56 -1.68 7.81 3.89
CA MET A 56 -1.04 7.35 2.66
C MET A 56 0.46 7.61 2.71
N GLU A 57 0.87 8.73 3.28
CA GLU A 57 2.27 9.09 3.38
C GLU A 57 3.05 8.07 4.21
N ALA A 58 2.48 7.60 5.31
CA ALA A 58 3.11 6.58 6.15
C ALA A 58 3.30 5.27 5.39
N LEU A 59 2.28 4.88 4.61
CA LEU A 59 2.32 3.67 3.79
C LEU A 59 3.43 3.76 2.74
N LEU A 60 3.52 4.88 2.06
CA LEU A 60 4.53 5.09 1.03
C LEU A 60 5.94 5.16 1.61
N GLU A 61 6.10 5.81 2.76
CA GLU A 61 7.39 5.89 3.43
C GLU A 61 7.90 4.53 3.87
N ASP A 62 7.00 3.63 4.23
CA ASP A 62 7.39 2.28 4.64
C ASP A 62 7.73 1.38 3.44
N GLY A 63 7.57 1.87 2.22
CA GLY A 63 8.01 1.18 1.02
C GLY A 63 6.94 0.49 0.22
N TRP A 64 5.67 0.72 0.52
CA TRP A 64 4.57 0.11 -0.22
C TRP A 64 4.15 0.97 -1.39
N ALA A 65 3.75 0.33 -2.47
CA ALA A 65 3.19 1.00 -3.64
C ALA A 65 2.21 0.06 -4.35
N ILE A 66 1.37 0.64 -5.19
CA ILE A 66 0.42 -0.14 -5.99
C ILE A 66 1.19 -1.06 -6.96
N ASP A 67 0.72 -2.27 -7.08
CA ASP A 67 1.34 -3.26 -7.96
C ASP A 67 0.68 -3.27 -9.34
#